data_710db7376bb2e302b5e099110d99fb45
#
_entry.id   710db7376bb2e302b5e099110d99fb45
#
_cell.length_a   1.000
_cell.length_b   1.000
_cell.length_c   1.000
_cell.angle_alpha   90.00
_cell.angle_beta   90.00
_cell.angle_gamma   90.00
#
_symmetry.space_group_name_H-M   'P 1'
#
loop_
_entity.id
_entity.type
_entity.pdbx_description
1 polymer ?
#
loop_
_entity_poly.entity_id
_entity_poly.type
_entity_poly.pdbx_seq_one_letter_code
_entity_poly.pdbx_strand_id
1 'polypeptide(L)'
;MNLLILSRKQEKFIIPFRRQQLSPLLLQYRMKFTAALVSLLATSGSAFQPLSVPTNNKNLHALHMSTALSQDELKKLVGYKAVDDYVKSGMVVGLGTGSTAYFAVERVGQKLKSGELKDIVAIPTSIRTKEQAESLGIPLVTLDTHSKLDVAIDGADEVDPELNLTKGGGGALFREKIVEIVSDKFIVIVDESKICDGLGPGFPIPVEIVPFCHEHTMRVIGGLPSCKDCKPVLRLGSCANNQVDGDEIAVTDNGNYVVDLHFETPIKDPKTMATELKNVVGVVEHGLFCGMATAVIIAGSDGISVKEA
;
A
#
# COMPACT_ATOMS: atom_id res chain seq x y z
N MET A 1 49.87 -35.07 26.16
CA MET A 1 49.27 -33.93 25.44
C MET A 1 47.78 -34.27 25.28
N ASN A 2 46.97 -33.94 26.29
CA ASN A 2 45.59 -34.37 26.42
C ASN A 2 44.66 -33.25 25.86
N LEU A 3 43.85 -33.59 24.85
CA LEU A 3 42.79 -32.75 24.36
C LEU A 3 41.54 -32.94 25.22
N LEU A 4 41.09 -31.88 25.87
CA LEU A 4 39.84 -31.82 26.62
C LEU A 4 38.70 -31.46 25.65
N ILE A 5 37.77 -32.39 25.38
CA ILE A 5 36.53 -32.14 24.66
C ILE A 5 35.48 -31.72 25.68
N LEU A 6 35.08 -30.44 25.64
CA LEU A 6 33.94 -29.91 26.42
C LEU A 6 32.66 -30.05 25.62
N SER A 7 31.85 -31.04 25.98
CA SER A 7 30.47 -31.18 25.53
C SER A 7 29.57 -30.14 26.21
N ARG A 8 28.97 -29.23 25.43
CA ARG A 8 27.89 -28.36 25.93
C ARG A 8 26.55 -29.07 25.83
N LYS A 9 25.96 -29.35 26.96
CA LYS A 9 24.55 -29.74 27.11
C LYS A 9 23.65 -28.56 26.66
N GLN A 10 22.76 -28.83 25.73
CA GLN A 10 21.64 -27.93 25.39
C GLN A 10 20.52 -28.15 26.44
N GLU A 11 20.28 -27.17 27.28
CA GLU A 11 19.07 -27.11 28.11
C GLU A 11 17.90 -26.59 27.25
N LYS A 12 16.88 -27.45 27.09
CA LYS A 12 15.61 -27.06 26.47
C LYS A 12 14.75 -26.33 27.51
N PHE A 13 14.60 -25.02 27.33
CA PHE A 13 13.59 -24.28 28.07
C PHE A 13 12.20 -24.54 27.44
N ILE A 14 11.35 -25.22 28.18
CA ILE A 14 9.92 -25.40 27.87
C ILE A 14 9.17 -24.29 28.57
N ILE A 15 8.61 -23.35 27.80
CA ILE A 15 7.71 -22.32 28.32
C ILE A 15 6.29 -22.88 28.30
N PRO A 16 5.56 -22.92 29.43
CA PRO A 16 4.18 -23.40 29.42
C PRO A 16 3.22 -22.41 28.78
N PHE A 17 2.49 -22.85 27.78
CA PHE A 17 1.44 -22.12 27.12
C PHE A 17 0.24 -21.94 28.08
N ARG A 18 0.03 -20.72 28.58
CA ARG A 18 -1.15 -20.36 29.37
C ARG A 18 -2.33 -20.05 28.42
N ARG A 19 -3.32 -20.94 28.37
CA ARG A 19 -4.62 -20.69 27.73
C ARG A 19 -5.28 -19.49 28.42
N GLN A 20 -5.41 -18.37 27.71
CA GLN A 20 -6.33 -17.31 28.12
C GLN A 20 -7.75 -17.69 27.72
N GLN A 21 -8.62 -17.75 28.72
CA GLN A 21 -10.07 -17.92 28.55
C GLN A 21 -10.65 -16.63 27.95
N LEU A 22 -11.31 -16.77 26.80
CA LEU A 22 -12.10 -15.71 26.20
C LEU A 22 -13.33 -15.42 27.06
N SER A 23 -13.60 -14.15 27.34
CA SER A 23 -14.71 -13.66 28.13
C SER A 23 -16.05 -13.80 27.41
N PRO A 24 -17.19 -13.96 28.14
CA PRO A 24 -18.52 -14.30 27.56
C PRO A 24 -19.26 -13.15 26.86
N LEU A 25 -18.64 -12.04 26.52
CA LEU A 25 -19.31 -10.84 25.99
C LEU A 25 -19.50 -10.81 24.46
N LEU A 26 -19.01 -11.79 23.74
CA LEU A 26 -19.06 -11.83 22.26
C LEU A 26 -20.22 -12.69 21.68
N LEU A 27 -21.08 -13.24 22.52
CA LEU A 27 -22.20 -14.11 22.07
C LEU A 27 -23.56 -13.40 21.98
N GLN A 28 -23.67 -12.12 22.32
CA GLN A 28 -24.99 -11.40 22.34
C GLN A 28 -25.28 -10.53 21.10
N TYR A 29 -24.40 -10.47 20.10
CA TYR A 29 -24.61 -9.59 18.93
C TYR A 29 -25.10 -10.31 17.66
N ARG A 30 -25.49 -11.59 17.73
CA ARG A 30 -25.87 -12.39 16.55
C ARG A 30 -27.35 -12.77 16.44
N MET A 31 -28.25 -12.22 17.27
CA MET A 31 -29.67 -12.55 17.22
C MET A 31 -30.59 -11.32 17.35
N LYS A 32 -30.57 -10.39 16.39
CA LYS A 32 -31.59 -9.33 16.24
C LYS A 32 -31.80 -8.82 14.82
N PHE A 33 -31.68 -9.64 13.79
CA PHE A 33 -32.04 -9.24 12.41
C PHE A 33 -32.75 -10.36 11.63
N THR A 34 -33.86 -10.92 12.18
CA THR A 34 -34.77 -11.75 11.41
C THR A 34 -36.15 -11.79 12.10
N ALA A 35 -36.86 -10.66 12.13
CA ALA A 35 -38.31 -10.67 12.43
C ALA A 35 -38.94 -9.29 12.16
N ALA A 36 -38.95 -8.82 10.91
CA ALA A 36 -39.78 -7.70 10.50
C ALA A 36 -39.99 -7.67 8.99
N LEU A 37 -40.54 -8.71 8.41
CA LEU A 37 -41.08 -8.66 7.05
C LEU A 37 -42.11 -9.80 6.78
N VAL A 38 -43.15 -9.92 7.60
CA VAL A 38 -44.36 -10.64 7.21
C VAL A 38 -45.51 -10.07 8.05
N SER A 39 -46.21 -9.07 7.57
CA SER A 39 -47.62 -8.81 7.74
C SER A 39 -47.98 -7.41 7.20
N LEU A 40 -48.38 -7.34 5.96
CA LEU A 40 -49.34 -6.36 5.42
C LEU A 40 -49.78 -6.79 4.02
N LEU A 41 -50.63 -7.79 3.97
CA LEU A 41 -51.46 -8.09 2.81
C LEU A 41 -52.79 -8.67 3.35
N ALA A 42 -53.79 -7.81 3.53
CA ALA A 42 -55.18 -8.10 3.35
C ALA A 42 -56.03 -6.89 3.83
N THR A 43 -56.79 -6.40 2.92
CA THR A 43 -58.06 -5.70 2.98
C THR A 43 -58.04 -4.35 2.27
N SER A 44 -58.59 -4.30 1.05
CA SER A 44 -59.83 -3.60 0.72
C SER A 44 -59.93 -3.47 -0.79
N GLY A 45 -61.00 -4.06 -1.35
CA GLY A 45 -61.39 -3.86 -2.73
C GLY A 45 -62.00 -2.48 -2.92
N SER A 46 -61.69 -1.84 -4.01
CA SER A 46 -62.48 -0.75 -4.61
C SER A 46 -62.18 -0.63 -6.09
N ALA A 47 -63.24 -0.42 -6.83
CA ALA A 47 -63.44 -0.42 -8.25
C ALA A 47 -62.40 0.28 -9.14
N PHE A 48 -62.08 -0.36 -10.25
CA PHE A 48 -61.36 0.20 -11.42
C PHE A 48 -62.25 1.25 -12.11
N GLN A 49 -61.74 2.46 -12.26
CA GLN A 49 -62.14 3.39 -13.34
C GLN A 49 -60.91 3.72 -14.19
N PRO A 50 -61.00 3.72 -15.53
CA PRO A 50 -59.90 4.06 -16.40
C PRO A 50 -59.74 5.58 -16.48
N LEU A 51 -58.62 6.08 -15.97
CA LEU A 51 -58.20 7.48 -16.18
C LEU A 51 -57.40 7.59 -17.48
N SER A 52 -57.86 8.48 -18.34
CA SER A 52 -57.24 8.92 -19.59
C SER A 52 -55.82 9.40 -19.39
N VAL A 53 -54.89 8.87 -20.20
CA VAL A 53 -53.47 9.26 -20.28
C VAL A 53 -53.36 10.60 -21.06
N PRO A 54 -52.81 11.67 -20.48
CA PRO A 54 -52.36 12.81 -21.27
C PRO A 54 -50.99 12.47 -21.85
N THR A 55 -50.91 12.34 -23.15
CA THR A 55 -49.67 12.35 -23.90
C THR A 55 -49.03 13.73 -23.80
N ASN A 56 -48.11 13.93 -22.91
CA ASN A 56 -47.21 15.07 -22.92
C ASN A 56 -45.74 14.59 -23.09
N ASN A 57 -45.37 14.54 -24.35
CA ASN A 57 -44.06 14.18 -24.82
C ASN A 57 -43.15 15.40 -24.71
N LYS A 58 -42.47 15.62 -23.58
CA LYS A 58 -41.28 16.48 -23.43
C LYS A 58 -40.59 16.16 -22.11
N ASN A 59 -39.29 15.86 -22.24
CA ASN A 59 -38.29 15.64 -21.19
C ASN A 59 -38.02 14.18 -20.77
N LEU A 60 -37.57 13.38 -21.73
CA LEU A 60 -36.58 12.33 -21.47
C LEU A 60 -35.20 13.01 -21.40
N HIS A 61 -34.96 13.82 -20.37
CA HIS A 61 -33.59 13.99 -19.89
C HIS A 61 -33.23 12.69 -19.19
N ALA A 62 -32.51 11.84 -19.92
CA ALA A 62 -31.78 10.72 -19.33
C ALA A 62 -30.96 11.27 -18.17
N LEU A 63 -31.37 10.98 -16.96
CA LEU A 63 -30.53 11.07 -15.77
C LEU A 63 -29.42 10.04 -15.95
N HIS A 64 -28.36 10.41 -16.67
CA HIS A 64 -27.06 9.84 -16.49
C HIS A 64 -26.59 10.30 -15.12
N MET A 65 -27.05 9.63 -14.08
CA MET A 65 -26.31 9.59 -12.84
C MET A 65 -25.07 8.76 -13.14
N SER A 66 -24.01 9.42 -13.60
CA SER A 66 -22.66 8.93 -13.46
C SER A 66 -22.44 8.82 -11.95
N THR A 67 -22.64 7.65 -11.39
CA THR A 67 -22.18 7.34 -10.04
C THR A 67 -20.66 7.36 -10.12
N ALA A 68 -20.03 8.45 -9.65
CA ALA A 68 -18.61 8.51 -9.52
C ALA A 68 -18.15 7.28 -8.69
N LEU A 69 -17.16 6.55 -9.22
CA LEU A 69 -16.62 5.38 -8.53
C LEU A 69 -16.05 5.80 -7.17
N SER A 70 -16.24 4.99 -6.16
CA SER A 70 -15.60 5.18 -4.87
C SER A 70 -14.09 5.03 -4.99
N GLN A 71 -13.35 5.60 -4.05
CA GLN A 71 -11.90 5.53 -4.05
C GLN A 71 -11.38 4.08 -4.01
N ASP A 72 -12.06 3.20 -3.30
CA ASP A 72 -11.71 1.77 -3.27
C ASP A 72 -12.00 1.06 -4.60
N GLU A 73 -13.06 1.45 -5.33
CA GLU A 73 -13.31 0.95 -6.67
C GLU A 73 -12.22 1.41 -7.66
N LEU A 74 -11.77 2.66 -7.58
CA LEU A 74 -10.67 3.18 -8.41
C LEU A 74 -9.37 2.42 -8.13
N LYS A 75 -9.01 2.22 -6.85
CA LYS A 75 -7.82 1.44 -6.45
C LYS A 75 -7.90 0.00 -6.94
N LYS A 76 -9.07 -0.63 -6.83
CA LYS A 76 -9.31 -1.98 -7.32
C LYS A 76 -9.12 -2.08 -8.83
N LEU A 77 -9.64 -1.12 -9.58
CA LEU A 77 -9.49 -1.09 -11.03
C LEU A 77 -8.03 -1.08 -11.46
N VAL A 78 -7.20 -0.18 -10.90
CA VAL A 78 -5.78 -0.10 -11.28
C VAL A 78 -4.99 -1.31 -10.80
N GLY A 79 -5.27 -1.81 -9.57
CA GLY A 79 -4.63 -3.00 -9.04
C GLY A 79 -4.90 -4.23 -9.90
N TYR A 80 -6.15 -4.45 -10.30
CA TYR A 80 -6.54 -5.55 -11.15
C TYR A 80 -5.94 -5.43 -12.54
N LYS A 81 -6.02 -4.23 -13.16
CA LYS A 81 -5.43 -3.97 -14.47
C LYS A 81 -3.92 -4.24 -14.48
N ALA A 82 -3.19 -3.77 -13.48
CA ALA A 82 -1.75 -4.01 -13.40
C ALA A 82 -1.41 -5.51 -13.41
N VAL A 83 -2.14 -6.31 -12.62
CA VAL A 83 -1.93 -7.76 -12.59
C VAL A 83 -2.34 -8.41 -13.91
N ASP A 84 -3.49 -8.03 -14.47
CA ASP A 84 -4.01 -8.62 -15.70
C ASP A 84 -3.10 -8.34 -16.91
N ASP A 85 -2.48 -7.16 -16.98
CA ASP A 85 -1.64 -6.75 -18.10
C ASP A 85 -0.17 -7.22 -17.95
N TYR A 86 0.37 -7.23 -16.73
CA TYR A 86 1.82 -7.37 -16.52
C TYR A 86 2.24 -8.68 -15.85
N VAL A 87 1.35 -9.42 -15.16
CA VAL A 87 1.72 -10.67 -14.48
C VAL A 87 1.40 -11.87 -15.35
N LYS A 88 2.39 -12.75 -15.54
CA LYS A 88 2.26 -14.01 -16.31
C LYS A 88 2.73 -15.19 -15.48
N SER A 89 2.27 -16.38 -15.83
CA SER A 89 2.73 -17.63 -15.18
C SER A 89 4.24 -17.79 -15.26
N GLY A 90 4.84 -18.33 -14.21
CA GLY A 90 6.28 -18.54 -14.08
C GLY A 90 7.08 -17.34 -13.58
N MET A 91 6.43 -16.18 -13.34
CA MET A 91 7.11 -14.94 -12.91
C MET A 91 7.42 -14.91 -11.42
N VAL A 92 8.48 -14.17 -11.09
CA VAL A 92 8.79 -13.67 -9.74
C VAL A 92 8.19 -12.27 -9.61
N VAL A 93 7.24 -12.09 -8.69
CA VAL A 93 6.43 -10.87 -8.57
C VAL A 93 6.74 -10.13 -7.27
N GLY A 94 7.09 -8.84 -7.35
CA GLY A 94 7.15 -7.94 -6.20
C GLY A 94 5.74 -7.48 -5.80
N LEU A 95 5.35 -7.73 -4.57
CA LEU A 95 4.06 -7.35 -4.02
C LEU A 95 4.21 -6.13 -3.12
N GLY A 96 3.68 -5.02 -3.60
CA GLY A 96 3.73 -3.73 -2.94
C GLY A 96 2.92 -3.64 -1.65
N THR A 97 3.00 -2.49 -1.00
CA THR A 97 2.36 -2.20 0.28
C THR A 97 1.39 -1.02 0.17
N GLY A 98 0.26 -1.08 0.86
CA GLY A 98 -0.72 0.01 0.91
C GLY A 98 -2.09 -0.37 0.37
N SER A 99 -3.04 0.56 0.49
CA SER A 99 -4.45 0.31 0.18
C SER A 99 -4.71 0.03 -1.31
N THR A 100 -3.88 0.56 -2.21
CA THR A 100 -3.98 0.31 -3.65
C THR A 100 -3.31 -1.02 -4.01
N ALA A 101 -2.10 -1.26 -3.50
CA ALA A 101 -1.36 -2.52 -3.69
C ALA A 101 -2.12 -3.73 -3.15
N TYR A 102 -2.92 -3.55 -2.08
CA TYR A 102 -3.79 -4.59 -1.54
C TYR A 102 -4.63 -5.29 -2.63
N PHE A 103 -5.21 -4.53 -3.56
CA PHE A 103 -6.03 -5.09 -4.64
C PHE A 103 -5.20 -5.82 -5.71
N ALA A 104 -3.96 -5.40 -5.95
CA ALA A 104 -3.06 -6.16 -6.82
C ALA A 104 -2.70 -7.52 -6.21
N VAL A 105 -2.37 -7.57 -4.91
CA VAL A 105 -2.11 -8.82 -4.17
C VAL A 105 -3.35 -9.72 -4.18
N GLU A 106 -4.53 -9.16 -3.93
CA GLU A 106 -5.81 -9.89 -4.02
C GLU A 106 -6.00 -10.52 -5.41
N ARG A 107 -5.72 -9.75 -6.49
CA ARG A 107 -5.89 -10.23 -7.87
C ARG A 107 -4.93 -11.37 -8.21
N VAL A 108 -3.67 -11.29 -7.79
CA VAL A 108 -2.70 -12.39 -7.95
C VAL A 108 -3.23 -13.67 -7.28
N GLY A 109 -3.70 -13.56 -6.03
CA GLY A 109 -4.28 -14.68 -5.30
C GLY A 109 -5.51 -15.29 -6.00
N GLN A 110 -6.42 -14.44 -6.52
CA GLN A 110 -7.59 -14.89 -7.28
C GLN A 110 -7.19 -15.68 -8.54
N LYS A 111 -6.22 -15.18 -9.31
CA LYS A 111 -5.77 -15.81 -10.56
C LYS A 111 -4.98 -17.10 -10.32
N LEU A 112 -4.25 -17.20 -9.20
CA LEU A 112 -3.64 -18.47 -8.77
C LEU A 112 -4.71 -19.48 -8.39
N LYS A 113 -5.71 -19.07 -7.61
CA LYS A 113 -6.80 -19.95 -7.19
C LYS A 113 -7.68 -20.42 -8.34
N SER A 114 -7.90 -19.60 -9.37
CA SER A 114 -8.63 -19.99 -10.58
C SER A 114 -7.81 -20.87 -11.54
N GLY A 115 -6.48 -20.91 -11.36
CA GLY A 115 -5.57 -21.63 -12.26
C GLY A 115 -5.20 -20.86 -13.55
N GLU A 116 -5.60 -19.57 -13.63
CA GLU A 116 -5.17 -18.67 -14.72
C GLU A 116 -3.67 -18.35 -14.64
N LEU A 117 -3.15 -18.18 -13.42
CA LEU A 117 -1.72 -18.09 -13.16
C LEU A 117 -1.21 -19.39 -12.54
N LYS A 118 -0.01 -19.79 -12.93
CA LYS A 118 0.69 -20.97 -12.40
C LYS A 118 2.16 -20.65 -12.17
N ASP A 119 2.78 -21.36 -11.24
CA ASP A 119 4.23 -21.29 -11.00
C ASP A 119 4.70 -19.85 -10.67
N ILE A 120 3.85 -19.05 -10.02
CA ILE A 120 4.19 -17.73 -9.49
C ILE A 120 4.85 -17.90 -8.13
N VAL A 121 5.94 -17.17 -7.90
CA VAL A 121 6.48 -16.89 -6.57
C VAL A 121 6.51 -15.38 -6.36
N ALA A 122 6.41 -14.93 -5.11
CA ALA A 122 6.31 -13.50 -4.85
C ALA A 122 7.20 -13.05 -3.68
N ILE A 123 7.59 -11.77 -3.71
CA ILE A 123 8.37 -11.11 -2.67
C ILE A 123 7.56 -9.94 -2.14
N PRO A 124 7.09 -10.00 -0.88
CA PRO A 124 6.31 -8.93 -0.27
C PRO A 124 7.21 -7.80 0.25
N THR A 125 6.76 -6.56 0.14
CA THR A 125 7.49 -5.36 0.58
C THR A 125 7.22 -4.95 2.04
N SER A 126 6.38 -5.70 2.77
CA SER A 126 6.09 -5.47 4.20
C SER A 126 5.60 -6.74 4.89
N ILE A 127 5.61 -6.74 6.24
CA ILE A 127 5.02 -7.82 7.04
C ILE A 127 3.52 -7.93 6.73
N ARG A 128 2.80 -6.83 6.63
CA ARG A 128 1.38 -6.77 6.30
C ARG A 128 1.08 -7.40 4.93
N THR A 129 1.86 -7.08 3.91
CA THR A 129 1.70 -7.67 2.57
C THR A 129 2.05 -9.16 2.58
N LYS A 130 3.07 -9.57 3.36
CA LYS A 130 3.39 -10.99 3.57
C LYS A 130 2.19 -11.74 4.14
N GLU A 131 1.59 -11.26 5.22
CA GLU A 131 0.42 -11.89 5.86
C GLU A 131 -0.77 -11.97 4.89
N GLN A 132 -1.03 -10.92 4.11
CA GLN A 132 -2.07 -10.94 3.07
C GLN A 132 -1.78 -12.02 2.01
N ALA A 133 -0.57 -12.08 1.48
CA ALA A 133 -0.19 -13.05 0.46
C ALA A 133 -0.27 -14.50 0.98
N GLU A 134 0.19 -14.75 2.21
CA GLU A 134 0.06 -16.05 2.87
C GLU A 134 -1.42 -16.46 3.02
N SER A 135 -2.30 -15.54 3.42
CA SER A 135 -3.74 -15.80 3.55
C SER A 135 -4.42 -16.16 2.22
N LEU A 136 -3.86 -15.69 1.10
CA LEU A 136 -4.33 -15.97 -0.26
C LEU A 136 -3.65 -17.19 -0.89
N GLY A 137 -2.71 -17.85 -0.19
CA GLY A 137 -1.98 -19.00 -0.68
C GLY A 137 -0.96 -18.68 -1.77
N ILE A 138 -0.46 -17.45 -1.84
CA ILE A 138 0.59 -17.03 -2.78
C ILE A 138 1.94 -17.55 -2.26
N PRO A 139 2.71 -18.35 -3.05
CA PRO A 139 4.03 -18.82 -2.64
C PRO A 139 5.01 -17.66 -2.48
N LEU A 140 5.68 -17.57 -1.32
CA LEU A 140 6.61 -16.48 -1.01
C LEU A 140 8.06 -16.94 -1.03
N VAL A 141 8.92 -16.06 -1.53
CA VAL A 141 10.38 -16.21 -1.57
C VAL A 141 11.05 -14.91 -1.07
N THR A 142 12.38 -14.86 -1.06
CA THR A 142 13.15 -13.67 -0.67
C THR A 142 14.19 -13.31 -1.74
N LEU A 143 14.74 -12.10 -1.67
CA LEU A 143 15.85 -11.68 -2.53
C LEU A 143 17.12 -12.49 -2.33
N ASP A 144 17.27 -13.19 -1.19
CA ASP A 144 18.42 -14.08 -0.95
C ASP A 144 18.39 -15.33 -1.86
N THR A 145 17.20 -15.74 -2.31
CA THR A 145 17.01 -16.89 -3.20
C THR A 145 16.66 -16.49 -4.64
N HIS A 146 16.10 -15.30 -4.83
CA HIS A 146 15.67 -14.77 -6.14
C HIS A 146 16.18 -13.35 -6.30
N SER A 147 17.36 -13.19 -6.91
CA SER A 147 18.08 -11.91 -7.03
C SER A 147 17.48 -10.93 -8.06
N LYS A 148 16.48 -11.35 -8.82
CA LYS A 148 15.76 -10.54 -9.81
C LYS A 148 14.27 -10.87 -9.77
N LEU A 149 13.45 -9.86 -10.12
CA LEU A 149 12.02 -9.99 -10.30
C LEU A 149 11.64 -9.62 -11.74
N ASP A 150 10.62 -10.29 -12.27
CA ASP A 150 10.07 -9.96 -13.59
C ASP A 150 9.24 -8.66 -13.54
N VAL A 151 8.48 -8.48 -12.46
CA VAL A 151 7.63 -7.31 -12.25
C VAL A 151 7.41 -7.04 -10.77
N ALA A 152 7.46 -5.76 -10.37
CA ALA A 152 6.93 -5.29 -9.10
C ALA A 152 5.71 -4.38 -9.36
N ILE A 153 4.68 -4.50 -8.51
CA ILE A 153 3.47 -3.67 -8.58
C ILE A 153 3.26 -3.02 -7.22
N ASP A 154 3.28 -1.68 -7.17
CA ASP A 154 3.07 -0.94 -5.92
C ASP A 154 2.37 0.40 -6.15
N GLY A 155 1.90 1.02 -5.05
CA GLY A 155 1.35 2.37 -5.04
C GLY A 155 2.43 3.45 -4.92
N ALA A 156 1.99 4.72 -5.01
CA ALA A 156 2.79 5.88 -4.67
C ALA A 156 1.95 6.93 -3.92
N ASP A 157 2.62 7.75 -3.11
CA ASP A 157 1.99 8.85 -2.37
C ASP A 157 1.88 10.11 -3.25
N GLU A 158 2.87 10.36 -4.12
CA GLU A 158 2.87 11.37 -5.18
C GLU A 158 3.55 10.83 -6.44
N VAL A 159 3.15 11.34 -7.60
CA VAL A 159 3.77 11.07 -8.92
C VAL A 159 3.91 12.40 -9.66
N ASP A 160 5.13 12.81 -9.99
CA ASP A 160 5.42 14.03 -10.76
C ASP A 160 5.36 13.79 -12.28
N PRO A 161 5.46 14.84 -13.12
CA PRO A 161 5.42 14.70 -14.58
C PRO A 161 6.55 13.85 -15.18
N GLU A 162 7.72 13.78 -14.53
CA GLU A 162 8.87 12.96 -14.94
C GLU A 162 8.81 11.53 -14.37
N LEU A 163 7.67 11.13 -13.78
CA LEU A 163 7.43 9.85 -13.14
C LEU A 163 8.39 9.57 -11.96
N ASN A 164 8.92 10.61 -11.32
CA ASN A 164 9.51 10.45 -10.01
C ASN A 164 8.38 10.30 -8.97
N LEU A 165 8.64 9.51 -7.92
CA LEU A 165 7.63 9.15 -6.95
C LEU A 165 8.03 9.57 -5.54
N THR A 166 7.03 9.95 -4.74
CA THR A 166 7.11 9.91 -3.28
C THR A 166 6.46 8.60 -2.82
N LYS A 167 7.19 7.81 -2.01
CA LYS A 167 6.69 6.57 -1.40
C LYS A 167 7.06 6.51 0.08
N GLY A 168 6.44 5.61 0.81
CA GLY A 168 6.76 5.36 2.22
C GLY A 168 5.82 5.98 3.22
N GLY A 169 4.69 6.51 2.78
CA GLY A 169 3.63 6.91 3.68
C GLY A 169 3.22 5.79 4.65
N GLY A 170 3.20 4.54 4.21
CA GLY A 170 2.96 3.35 5.04
C GLY A 170 4.17 2.81 5.81
N GLY A 171 5.32 3.50 5.79
CA GLY A 171 6.55 3.11 6.51
C GLY A 171 7.30 1.91 5.94
N ALA A 172 6.98 1.46 4.72
CA ALA A 172 7.61 0.29 4.09
C ALA A 172 8.69 0.63 3.06
N LEU A 173 9.03 1.91 2.89
CA LEU A 173 9.86 2.47 1.82
C LEU A 173 11.19 1.73 1.56
N PHE A 174 11.85 1.24 2.60
CA PHE A 174 13.10 0.50 2.45
C PHE A 174 12.87 -0.85 1.75
N ARG A 175 11.88 -1.62 2.22
CA ARG A 175 11.56 -2.91 1.61
C ARG A 175 10.93 -2.74 0.23
N GLU A 176 10.14 -1.70 0.02
CA GLU A 176 9.62 -1.34 -1.30
C GLU A 176 10.76 -1.09 -2.26
N LYS A 177 11.70 -0.18 -1.93
CA LYS A 177 12.79 0.18 -2.82
C LYS A 177 13.73 -0.98 -3.14
N ILE A 178 14.10 -1.82 -2.16
CA ILE A 178 15.02 -2.93 -2.40
C ILE A 178 14.41 -4.01 -3.32
N VAL A 179 13.08 -4.18 -3.31
CA VAL A 179 12.36 -5.10 -4.19
C VAL A 179 12.17 -4.49 -5.57
N GLU A 180 11.75 -3.22 -5.64
CA GLU A 180 11.43 -2.55 -6.90
C GLU A 180 12.66 -2.27 -7.77
N ILE A 181 13.81 -1.92 -7.17
CA ILE A 181 15.05 -1.60 -7.91
C ILE A 181 15.67 -2.81 -8.65
N VAL A 182 15.35 -4.02 -8.22
CA VAL A 182 15.83 -5.26 -8.85
C VAL A 182 14.78 -5.92 -9.76
N SER A 183 13.66 -5.22 -10.00
CA SER A 183 12.58 -5.67 -10.88
C SER A 183 12.84 -5.21 -12.32
N ASP A 184 12.64 -6.10 -13.29
CA ASP A 184 12.75 -5.75 -14.72
C ASP A 184 11.69 -4.72 -15.12
N LYS A 185 10.53 -4.73 -14.45
CA LYS A 185 9.46 -3.74 -14.60
C LYS A 185 8.94 -3.33 -13.23
N PHE A 186 8.87 -2.03 -13.01
CA PHE A 186 8.16 -1.47 -11.86
C PHE A 186 6.90 -0.74 -12.33
N ILE A 187 5.74 -1.31 -12.02
CA ILE A 187 4.42 -0.79 -12.38
C ILE A 187 3.80 -0.10 -11.18
N VAL A 188 3.58 1.18 -11.33
CA VAL A 188 2.99 2.03 -10.28
C VAL A 188 1.48 2.12 -10.49
N ILE A 189 0.71 1.97 -9.43
CA ILE A 189 -0.76 2.01 -9.44
C ILE A 189 -1.27 3.09 -8.51
N VAL A 190 -1.99 4.08 -9.05
CA VAL A 190 -2.47 5.24 -8.29
C VAL A 190 -3.87 5.66 -8.75
N ASP A 191 -4.55 6.43 -7.94
CA ASP A 191 -5.67 7.27 -8.37
C ASP A 191 -5.18 8.68 -8.75
N GLU A 192 -6.00 9.45 -9.48
CA GLU A 192 -5.64 10.77 -10.00
C GLU A 192 -5.24 11.78 -8.92
N SER A 193 -5.65 11.59 -7.66
CA SER A 193 -5.28 12.48 -6.55
C SER A 193 -3.79 12.41 -6.18
N LYS A 194 -3.07 11.39 -6.69
CA LYS A 194 -1.64 11.21 -6.47
C LYS A 194 -0.76 11.89 -7.51
N ILE A 195 -1.35 12.39 -8.58
CA ILE A 195 -0.63 13.13 -9.62
C ILE A 195 -0.43 14.56 -9.16
N CYS A 196 0.80 15.04 -9.23
CA CYS A 196 1.18 16.37 -8.81
C CYS A 196 2.08 17.05 -9.85
N ASP A 197 2.26 18.37 -9.72
CA ASP A 197 3.17 19.16 -10.59
C ASP A 197 4.63 19.08 -10.12
N GLY A 198 4.88 18.51 -8.95
CA GLY A 198 6.21 18.30 -8.36
C GLY A 198 6.10 17.78 -6.94
N LEU A 199 7.07 16.94 -6.53
CA LEU A 199 7.06 16.23 -5.25
C LEU A 199 7.23 17.17 -4.05
N GLY A 200 6.61 16.84 -2.93
CA GLY A 200 6.84 17.41 -1.60
C GLY A 200 5.68 18.19 -0.99
N PRO A 201 4.98 19.10 -1.71
CA PRO A 201 3.90 19.88 -1.11
C PRO A 201 2.64 19.08 -0.79
N GLY A 202 2.33 18.08 -1.58
CA GLY A 202 1.13 17.26 -1.40
C GLY A 202 1.34 16.15 -0.37
N PHE A 203 2.58 15.68 -0.23
CA PHE A 203 2.95 14.64 0.72
C PHE A 203 4.39 14.82 1.22
N PRO A 204 4.67 14.65 2.53
CA PRO A 204 6.04 14.75 3.04
C PRO A 204 6.92 13.65 2.47
N ILE A 205 8.22 13.91 2.33
CA ILE A 205 9.20 12.90 1.91
C ILE A 205 9.64 12.09 3.14
N PRO A 206 9.28 10.79 3.24
CA PRO A 206 9.70 9.97 4.37
C PRO A 206 11.17 9.56 4.22
N VAL A 207 11.90 9.56 5.34
CA VAL A 207 13.29 9.10 5.42
C VAL A 207 13.41 8.11 6.57
N GLU A 208 13.74 6.86 6.28
CA GLU A 208 13.98 5.83 7.28
C GLU A 208 15.39 5.99 7.85
N ILE A 209 15.48 6.10 9.19
CA ILE A 209 16.72 6.37 9.92
C ILE A 209 16.92 5.37 11.06
N VAL A 210 18.18 5.09 11.42
CA VAL A 210 18.46 4.25 12.59
C VAL A 210 18.05 4.96 13.89
N PRO A 211 17.54 4.23 14.92
CA PRO A 211 17.12 4.81 16.20
C PRO A 211 18.24 5.50 16.97
N PHE A 212 19.50 5.00 16.84
CA PHE A 212 20.63 5.56 17.56
C PHE A 212 20.89 7.02 17.18
N CYS A 213 20.78 7.93 18.14
CA CYS A 213 20.99 9.37 17.96
C CYS A 213 20.11 9.97 16.84
N HIS A 214 18.87 9.53 16.73
CA HIS A 214 17.94 9.93 15.67
C HIS A 214 17.73 11.46 15.59
N GLU A 215 17.71 12.17 16.71
CA GLU A 215 17.63 13.65 16.70
C GLU A 215 18.83 14.32 16.04
N HIS A 216 20.05 13.73 16.20
CA HIS A 216 21.23 14.21 15.50
C HIS A 216 21.06 13.99 13.99
N THR A 217 20.67 12.80 13.57
CA THR A 217 20.46 12.46 12.15
C THR A 217 19.40 13.38 11.54
N MET A 218 18.29 13.62 12.24
CA MET A 218 17.24 14.53 11.78
C MET A 218 17.76 15.97 11.59
N ARG A 219 18.60 16.48 12.52
CA ARG A 219 19.23 17.80 12.35
C ARG A 219 20.18 17.87 11.17
N VAL A 220 20.97 16.81 10.93
CA VAL A 220 21.86 16.72 9.77
C VAL A 220 21.06 16.74 8.47
N ILE A 221 19.99 15.97 8.38
CA ILE A 221 19.08 15.94 7.22
C ILE A 221 18.52 17.35 6.95
N GLY A 222 18.00 18.05 7.97
CA GLY A 222 17.46 19.40 7.83
C GLY A 222 18.50 20.45 7.43
N GLY A 223 19.80 20.16 7.59
CA GLY A 223 20.90 21.03 7.17
C GLY A 223 21.40 20.79 5.73
N LEU A 224 20.91 19.78 5.03
CA LEU A 224 21.30 19.48 3.65
C LEU A 224 20.89 20.62 2.69
N PRO A 225 21.67 20.88 1.64
CA PRO A 225 21.36 21.92 0.65
C PRO A 225 19.95 21.80 0.05
N SER A 226 19.51 20.58 -0.30
CA SER A 226 18.19 20.31 -0.87
C SER A 226 17.07 20.31 0.18
N CYS A 227 17.39 20.32 1.49
CA CYS A 227 16.41 20.27 2.59
C CYS A 227 16.27 21.62 3.34
N LYS A 228 16.91 22.70 2.85
CA LYS A 228 16.92 24.00 3.56
C LYS A 228 15.52 24.58 3.85
N ASP A 229 14.57 24.31 2.94
CA ASP A 229 13.21 24.84 3.01
C ASP A 229 12.23 23.78 3.54
N CYS A 230 12.71 22.62 4.04
CA CYS A 230 11.88 21.61 4.63
C CYS A 230 11.76 21.74 6.15
N LYS A 231 10.68 21.20 6.68
CA LYS A 231 10.48 20.99 8.12
C LYS A 231 10.58 19.49 8.43
N PRO A 232 11.71 18.99 8.97
CA PRO A 232 11.83 17.61 9.40
C PRO A 232 10.97 17.36 10.65
N VAL A 233 10.17 16.29 10.63
CA VAL A 233 9.32 15.87 11.76
C VAL A 233 9.49 14.38 11.97
N LEU A 234 9.76 13.96 13.22
CA LEU A 234 9.80 12.55 13.57
C LEU A 234 8.38 11.97 13.52
N ARG A 235 8.18 10.87 12.80
CA ARG A 235 6.86 10.23 12.69
C ARG A 235 6.46 9.61 14.03
N LEU A 236 5.23 9.85 14.44
CA LEU A 236 4.62 9.28 15.63
C LEU A 236 3.47 8.35 15.24
N GLY A 237 3.06 7.47 16.17
CA GLY A 237 1.97 6.55 16.00
C GLY A 237 2.34 5.30 15.19
N SER A 238 1.43 4.83 14.35
CA SER A 238 1.61 3.63 13.54
C SER A 238 2.15 3.94 12.16
N CYS A 239 3.25 3.33 11.75
CA CYS A 239 3.69 3.36 10.36
C CYS A 239 2.67 2.73 9.39
N ALA A 240 1.86 1.79 9.87
CA ALA A 240 0.99 0.98 9.00
C ALA A 240 -0.18 1.76 8.38
N ASN A 241 -0.64 2.84 9.00
CA ASN A 241 -1.89 3.52 8.65
C ASN A 241 -1.71 4.90 8.02
N ASN A 242 -0.50 5.37 7.78
CA ASN A 242 -0.25 6.75 7.30
C ASN A 242 -0.87 7.84 8.21
N GLN A 243 -1.13 7.53 9.45
CA GLN A 243 -1.77 8.43 10.40
C GLN A 243 -0.90 8.57 11.63
N VAL A 244 -0.78 9.80 12.09
CA VAL A 244 -0.26 10.08 13.44
C VAL A 244 -1.38 9.73 14.41
N ASP A 245 -1.40 8.48 14.86
CA ASP A 245 -2.43 7.91 15.72
C ASP A 245 -1.94 7.61 17.15
N GLY A 246 -0.88 8.28 17.59
CA GLY A 246 -0.32 8.13 18.94
C GLY A 246 0.85 9.05 19.21
N ASP A 247 1.30 9.05 20.46
CA ASP A 247 2.42 9.87 20.96
C ASP A 247 3.76 9.12 20.95
N GLU A 248 3.76 7.82 20.69
CA GLU A 248 4.98 7.02 20.61
C GLU A 248 5.64 7.16 19.24
N ILE A 249 6.98 7.00 19.18
CA ILE A 249 7.71 7.07 17.93
C ILE A 249 7.31 5.87 17.05
N ALA A 250 6.95 6.15 15.81
CA ALA A 250 6.61 5.13 14.83
C ALA A 250 7.83 4.28 14.48
N VAL A 251 7.66 2.96 14.48
CA VAL A 251 8.72 1.98 14.20
C VAL A 251 8.37 1.21 12.93
N THR A 252 9.32 1.16 11.99
CA THR A 252 9.18 0.41 10.73
C THR A 252 9.27 -1.12 10.97
N ASP A 253 8.91 -1.90 9.96
CA ASP A 253 9.11 -3.36 9.95
C ASP A 253 10.58 -3.79 10.15
N ASN A 254 11.52 -2.85 10.03
CA ASN A 254 12.95 -3.07 10.17
C ASN A 254 13.51 -2.62 11.54
N GLY A 255 12.64 -2.13 12.44
CA GLY A 255 13.03 -1.59 13.75
C GLY A 255 13.63 -0.18 13.69
N ASN A 256 13.44 0.55 12.59
CA ASN A 256 13.94 1.89 12.38
C ASN A 256 12.86 2.96 12.62
N TYR A 257 13.26 4.23 12.67
CA TYR A 257 12.38 5.38 12.77
C TYR A 257 12.18 6.03 11.39
N VAL A 258 11.16 6.89 11.27
CA VAL A 258 10.90 7.68 10.05
C VAL A 258 10.90 9.16 10.38
N VAL A 259 11.63 9.92 9.60
CA VAL A 259 11.55 11.39 9.58
C VAL A 259 10.80 11.82 8.33
N ASP A 260 9.71 12.55 8.51
CA ASP A 260 8.92 13.12 7.43
C ASP A 260 9.42 14.54 7.12
N LEU A 261 9.83 14.79 5.88
CA LEU A 261 10.32 16.07 5.42
C LEU A 261 9.18 16.82 4.73
N HIS A 262 8.63 17.84 5.40
CA HIS A 262 7.52 18.65 4.88
C HIS A 262 8.03 19.83 4.08
N PHE A 263 7.56 19.98 2.84
CA PHE A 263 7.88 21.07 1.92
C PHE A 263 6.64 21.91 1.62
N GLU A 264 6.79 23.22 1.53
CA GLU A 264 5.72 24.13 1.09
C GLU A 264 5.73 24.34 -0.43
N THR A 265 6.87 24.10 -1.07
CA THR A 265 7.07 24.24 -2.51
C THR A 265 7.66 22.97 -3.12
N PRO A 266 7.42 22.69 -4.41
CA PRO A 266 7.99 21.53 -5.08
C PRO A 266 9.52 21.46 -4.98
N ILE A 267 10.02 20.23 -4.76
CA ILE A 267 11.45 19.94 -4.74
C ILE A 267 12.00 20.15 -6.14
N LYS A 268 13.00 21.03 -6.28
CA LYS A 268 13.55 21.43 -7.58
C LYS A 268 14.31 20.30 -8.29
N ASP A 269 15.04 19.50 -7.53
CA ASP A 269 15.83 18.39 -8.06
C ASP A 269 15.73 17.18 -7.10
N PRO A 270 14.70 16.32 -7.30
CA PRO A 270 14.51 15.13 -6.47
C PRO A 270 15.69 14.16 -6.53
N LYS A 271 16.42 14.07 -7.66
CA LYS A 271 17.56 13.15 -7.81
C LYS A 271 18.77 13.60 -7.01
N THR A 272 19.06 14.91 -7.01
CA THR A 272 20.12 15.47 -6.16
C THR A 272 19.78 15.29 -4.69
N MET A 273 18.55 15.60 -4.28
CA MET A 273 18.10 15.40 -2.91
C MET A 273 18.19 13.92 -2.47
N ALA A 274 17.79 12.98 -3.33
CA ALA A 274 17.91 11.54 -3.08
C ALA A 274 19.37 11.14 -2.80
N THR A 275 20.32 11.67 -3.59
CA THR A 275 21.76 11.44 -3.40
C THR A 275 22.27 12.04 -2.09
N GLU A 276 21.88 13.27 -1.76
CA GLU A 276 22.27 13.93 -0.50
C GLU A 276 21.77 13.13 0.71
N LEU A 277 20.48 12.75 0.72
CA LEU A 277 19.89 11.96 1.80
C LEU A 277 20.60 10.62 2.00
N LYS A 278 20.89 9.90 0.90
CA LYS A 278 21.53 8.58 0.96
C LYS A 278 22.95 8.64 1.54
N ASN A 279 23.63 9.76 1.42
CA ASN A 279 24.99 9.97 1.95
C ASN A 279 25.04 10.35 3.43
N VAL A 280 23.91 10.59 4.09
CA VAL A 280 23.88 10.91 5.52
C VAL A 280 24.08 9.65 6.35
N VAL A 281 25.08 9.63 7.20
CA VAL A 281 25.28 8.54 8.17
C VAL A 281 24.09 8.49 9.12
N GLY A 282 23.45 7.34 9.24
CA GLY A 282 22.23 7.13 10.01
C GLY A 282 20.96 7.07 9.17
N VAL A 283 20.99 7.49 7.91
CA VAL A 283 19.92 7.23 6.95
C VAL A 283 20.03 5.81 6.41
N VAL A 284 18.94 5.08 6.49
CA VAL A 284 18.80 3.73 5.91
C VAL A 284 18.35 3.86 4.45
N GLU A 285 17.23 4.57 4.23
CA GLU A 285 16.69 4.83 2.89
C GLU A 285 15.73 6.03 2.93
N HIS A 286 15.35 6.55 1.78
CA HIS A 286 14.43 7.68 1.62
C HIS A 286 13.30 7.39 0.63
N GLY A 287 12.19 8.13 0.74
CA GLY A 287 10.98 7.94 -0.05
C GLY A 287 10.97 8.57 -1.44
N LEU A 288 12.10 9.10 -1.94
CA LEU A 288 12.23 9.54 -3.32
C LEU A 288 12.63 8.36 -4.22
N PHE A 289 11.77 8.01 -5.19
CA PHE A 289 11.95 6.92 -6.16
C PHE A 289 12.04 7.54 -7.55
N CYS A 290 13.23 7.97 -7.92
CA CYS A 290 13.48 8.75 -9.14
C CYS A 290 13.96 7.85 -10.28
N GLY A 291 13.26 7.90 -11.44
CA GLY A 291 13.63 7.15 -12.64
C GLY A 291 13.55 5.64 -12.48
N MET A 292 12.69 5.14 -11.60
CA MET A 292 12.50 3.71 -11.33
C MET A 292 11.21 3.15 -12.00
N ALA A 293 10.15 3.94 -12.08
CA ALA A 293 8.89 3.50 -12.66
C ALA A 293 9.04 3.15 -14.14
N THR A 294 8.52 2.00 -14.57
CA THR A 294 8.39 1.62 -15.99
C THR A 294 7.10 2.16 -16.58
N ALA A 295 6.03 2.11 -15.79
CA ALA A 295 4.73 2.66 -16.16
C ALA A 295 3.93 3.03 -14.91
N VAL A 296 3.04 4.01 -15.06
CA VAL A 296 2.08 4.43 -14.04
C VAL A 296 0.66 4.22 -14.58
N ILE A 297 -0.13 3.40 -13.91
CA ILE A 297 -1.55 3.17 -14.20
C ILE A 297 -2.36 4.05 -13.27
N ILE A 298 -3.16 4.94 -13.85
CA ILE A 298 -3.88 5.99 -13.14
C ILE A 298 -5.39 5.75 -13.31
N ALA A 299 -6.12 5.64 -12.20
CA ALA A 299 -7.58 5.67 -12.22
C ALA A 299 -8.08 7.08 -11.94
N GLY A 300 -8.91 7.60 -12.82
CA GLY A 300 -9.53 8.91 -12.71
C GLY A 300 -11.02 8.88 -13.08
N SER A 301 -11.64 10.05 -13.02
CA SER A 301 -13.05 10.24 -13.37
C SER A 301 -13.39 9.79 -14.80
N ASP A 302 -12.44 9.89 -15.73
CA ASP A 302 -12.59 9.55 -17.15
C ASP A 302 -12.19 8.10 -17.46
N GLY A 303 -11.87 7.30 -16.44
CA GLY A 303 -11.45 5.91 -16.58
C GLY A 303 -9.98 5.69 -16.22
N ILE A 304 -9.37 4.67 -16.84
CA ILE A 304 -7.97 4.32 -16.59
C ILE A 304 -7.08 4.86 -17.70
N SER A 305 -6.01 5.54 -17.32
CA SER A 305 -4.93 5.93 -18.23
C SER A 305 -3.60 5.28 -17.82
N VAL A 306 -2.66 5.17 -18.75
CA VAL A 306 -1.32 4.62 -18.53
C VAL A 306 -0.30 5.62 -19.07
N LYS A 307 0.68 5.97 -18.26
CA LYS A 307 1.87 6.73 -18.65
C LYS A 307 3.08 5.80 -18.59
N GLU A 308 3.85 5.76 -19.66
CA GLU A 308 5.11 4.99 -19.74
C GLU A 308 6.31 5.93 -19.58
N ALA A 309 7.43 5.41 -18.98
CA ALA A 309 8.66 6.15 -18.74
C ALA A 309 9.52 6.34 -20.00
#